data_7a8c98a1272b340edbf8bfbc6a2525cf
#
_entry.id   7a8c98a1272b340edbf8bfbc6a2525cf
#
_cell.length_a   1.000
_cell.length_b   1.000
_cell.length_c   1.000
_cell.angle_alpha   90.00
_cell.angle_beta   90.00
_cell.angle_gamma   90.00
#
_symmetry.space_group_name_H-M   'P 1'
#
loop_
_entity.id
_entity.type
_entity.pdbx_description
1 polymer ?
#
loop_
_entity_poly.entity_id
_entity_poly.type
_entity_poly.pdbx_seq_one_letter_code
_entity_poly.pdbx_strand_id
1 'polypeptide(L)'
;PGVIEEVIGGHRFRISTNAFFQTNSHGAEHLLNAVDEFCGDLTDKTLLDLYCGSGFFSVALASRAKKTIGVEMVADAIRDARINAELNDVEVEFHDVKTEEFDWKTLGADIVILDPPRSGMHDKALKDVMDAAPETIIYVSCNPKNFAREMVELEKIYDVVEMRAIDMFPHTPHVELVSKLIKR
;
A
#
# COMPACT_ATOMS: atom_id res chain seq x y z
N PRO A 1 -21.30 -6.65 -15.94
CA PRO A 1 -20.07 -7.02 -15.24
C PRO A 1 -20.38 -7.20 -13.78
N GLY A 2 -19.87 -8.31 -13.18
CA GLY A 2 -20.09 -8.60 -11.78
C GLY A 2 -19.32 -7.63 -10.91
N VAL A 3 -19.94 -7.23 -9.81
CA VAL A 3 -19.33 -6.44 -8.73
C VAL A 3 -19.62 -7.22 -7.46
N ILE A 4 -18.66 -7.34 -6.59
CA ILE A 4 -18.86 -7.83 -5.21
C ILE A 4 -18.57 -6.71 -4.23
N GLU A 5 -19.17 -6.78 -3.05
CA GLU A 5 -18.86 -5.91 -1.93
C GLU A 5 -18.34 -6.76 -0.77
N GLU A 6 -17.28 -6.26 -0.14
CA GLU A 6 -16.65 -6.86 1.03
C GLU A 6 -16.58 -5.82 2.15
N VAL A 7 -16.60 -6.31 3.40
CA VAL A 7 -16.35 -5.46 4.58
C VAL A 7 -15.11 -6.00 5.28
N ILE A 8 -14.07 -5.18 5.37
CA ILE A 8 -12.79 -5.56 5.98
C ILE A 8 -12.37 -4.46 6.96
N GLY A 9 -12.11 -4.82 8.20
CA GLY A 9 -11.73 -3.86 9.25
C GLY A 9 -12.77 -2.74 9.47
N GLY A 10 -14.06 -3.02 9.20
CA GLY A 10 -15.14 -2.05 9.29
C GLY A 10 -15.30 -1.15 8.05
N HIS A 11 -14.43 -1.24 7.05
CA HIS A 11 -14.51 -0.49 5.80
C HIS A 11 -15.19 -1.30 4.70
N ARG A 12 -15.99 -0.61 3.88
CA ARG A 12 -16.71 -1.22 2.74
C ARG A 12 -15.89 -1.07 1.48
N PHE A 13 -15.71 -2.19 0.75
CA PHE A 13 -14.98 -2.20 -0.51
C PHE A 13 -15.87 -2.78 -1.61
N ARG A 14 -16.04 -2.02 -2.67
CA ARG A 14 -16.58 -2.47 -3.94
C ARG A 14 -15.42 -2.95 -4.81
N ILE A 15 -15.58 -4.12 -5.42
CA ILE A 15 -14.55 -4.79 -6.19
C ILE A 15 -15.15 -5.18 -7.54
N SER A 16 -14.64 -4.63 -8.61
CA SER A 16 -15.03 -5.02 -9.98
C SER A 16 -14.19 -6.18 -10.50
N THR A 17 -14.70 -6.88 -11.51
CA THR A 17 -14.10 -8.10 -12.08
C THR A 17 -12.67 -7.94 -12.58
N ASN A 18 -12.26 -6.72 -12.93
CA ASN A 18 -10.93 -6.44 -13.48
C ASN A 18 -9.96 -5.84 -12.46
N ALA A 19 -10.43 -5.55 -11.23
CA ALA A 19 -9.58 -5.04 -10.18
C ALA A 19 -9.04 -6.19 -9.33
N PHE A 20 -7.77 -6.10 -8.96
CA PHE A 20 -7.21 -6.99 -7.93
C PHE A 20 -7.76 -6.60 -6.56
N PHE A 21 -8.09 -7.59 -5.77
CA PHE A 21 -8.42 -7.43 -4.36
C PHE A 21 -8.00 -8.66 -3.55
N GLN A 22 -7.83 -8.50 -2.24
CA GLN A 22 -7.45 -9.57 -1.34
C GLN A 22 -8.56 -10.63 -1.24
N THR A 23 -8.28 -11.86 -1.66
CA THR A 23 -9.29 -12.93 -1.77
C THR A 23 -9.65 -13.59 -0.44
N ASN A 24 -8.82 -13.43 0.60
CA ASN A 24 -9.07 -13.90 1.95
C ASN A 24 -9.40 -12.69 2.84
N SER A 25 -10.70 -12.39 3.01
CA SER A 25 -11.16 -11.21 3.76
C SER A 25 -10.67 -11.19 5.21
N HIS A 26 -10.59 -12.38 5.86
CA HIS A 26 -10.08 -12.46 7.24
C HIS A 26 -8.56 -12.22 7.31
N GLY A 27 -7.80 -12.78 6.39
CA GLY A 27 -6.36 -12.49 6.25
C GLY A 27 -6.11 -11.02 5.90
N ALA A 28 -6.95 -10.44 5.04
CA ALA A 28 -6.88 -9.03 4.65
C ALA A 28 -7.10 -8.09 5.85
N GLU A 29 -7.98 -8.45 6.80
CA GLU A 29 -8.12 -7.69 8.03
C GLU A 29 -6.85 -7.71 8.89
N HIS A 30 -6.19 -8.88 9.00
CA HIS A 30 -4.89 -8.96 9.68
C HIS A 30 -3.80 -8.17 8.98
N LEU A 31 -3.80 -8.17 7.64
CA LEU A 31 -2.88 -7.39 6.83
C LEU A 31 -3.08 -5.89 7.05
N LEU A 32 -4.34 -5.42 6.99
CA LEU A 32 -4.70 -4.04 7.24
C LEU A 32 -4.28 -3.59 8.64
N ASN A 33 -4.59 -4.40 9.66
CA ASN A 33 -4.23 -4.10 11.05
C ASN A 33 -2.71 -4.00 11.24
N ALA A 34 -1.92 -4.85 10.57
CA ALA A 34 -0.47 -4.78 10.65
C ALA A 34 0.08 -3.50 9.99
N VAL A 35 -0.44 -3.13 8.82
CA VAL A 35 -0.06 -1.89 8.14
C VAL A 35 -0.46 -0.67 8.97
N ASP A 36 -1.67 -0.66 9.52
CA ASP A 36 -2.19 0.40 10.39
C ASP A 36 -1.32 0.60 11.65
N GLU A 37 -1.00 -0.49 12.33
CA GLU A 37 -0.13 -0.48 13.52
C GLU A 37 1.27 0.05 13.18
N PHE A 38 1.84 -0.38 12.04
CA PHE A 38 3.19 0.03 11.62
C PHE A 38 3.23 1.48 11.13
N CYS A 39 2.14 2.02 10.56
CA CYS A 39 2.01 3.45 10.27
C CYS A 39 2.08 4.29 11.55
N GLY A 40 1.54 3.80 12.65
CA GLY A 40 1.52 4.52 13.94
C GLY A 40 0.62 5.76 13.89
N ASP A 41 1.12 6.87 14.44
CA ASP A 41 0.36 8.13 14.45
C ASP A 41 0.41 8.80 13.07
N LEU A 42 -0.76 8.95 12.44
CA LEU A 42 -0.97 9.61 11.16
C LEU A 42 -1.49 11.06 11.29
N THR A 43 -1.76 11.53 12.50
CA THR A 43 -2.22 12.89 12.75
C THR A 43 -1.24 13.90 12.16
N ASP A 44 -1.76 14.85 11.40
CA ASP A 44 -0.99 15.88 10.68
C ASP A 44 -0.02 15.37 9.60
N LYS A 45 -0.05 14.09 9.24
CA LYS A 45 0.85 13.46 8.27
C LYS A 45 0.20 13.28 6.90
N THR A 46 1.05 13.32 5.87
CA THR A 46 0.71 12.94 4.50
C THR A 46 1.08 11.48 4.29
N LEU A 47 0.06 10.64 4.01
CA LEU A 47 0.19 9.23 3.65
C LEU A 47 0.17 9.08 2.14
N LEU A 48 1.16 8.41 1.58
CA LEU A 48 1.22 8.05 0.17
C LEU A 48 1.16 6.53 0.01
N ASP A 49 0.18 6.05 -0.75
CA ASP A 49 -0.04 4.63 -1.04
C ASP A 49 0.33 4.38 -2.51
N LEU A 50 1.52 3.84 -2.74
CA LEU A 50 2.01 3.48 -4.07
C LEU A 50 1.61 2.05 -4.40
N TYR A 51 1.04 1.85 -5.59
CA TYR A 51 0.37 0.62 -6.03
C TYR A 51 -0.94 0.38 -5.26
N CYS A 52 -1.72 1.44 -5.05
CA CYS A 52 -2.88 1.41 -4.14
C CYS A 52 -4.04 0.51 -4.58
N GLY A 53 -4.03 0.00 -5.82
CA GLY A 53 -5.09 -0.86 -6.34
C GLY A 53 -6.48 -0.21 -6.21
N SER A 54 -7.43 -0.94 -5.64
CA SER A 54 -8.79 -0.44 -5.34
C SER A 54 -8.86 0.41 -4.06
N GLY A 55 -7.73 0.93 -3.58
CA GLY A 55 -7.66 1.81 -2.43
C GLY A 55 -7.69 1.10 -1.08
N PHE A 56 -7.22 -0.15 -1.00
CA PHE A 56 -7.35 -0.96 0.21
C PHE A 56 -6.75 -0.28 1.44
N PHE A 57 -5.49 0.14 1.40
CA PHE A 57 -4.85 0.83 2.51
C PHE A 57 -5.22 2.32 2.53
N SER A 58 -5.18 2.99 1.38
CA SER A 58 -5.45 4.42 1.30
C SER A 58 -6.83 4.80 1.81
N VAL A 59 -7.89 4.03 1.48
CA VAL A 59 -9.26 4.30 1.96
C VAL A 59 -9.39 4.00 3.46
N ALA A 60 -8.86 2.84 3.90
CA ALA A 60 -9.00 2.43 5.30
C ALA A 60 -8.27 3.37 6.27
N LEU A 61 -7.16 3.99 5.85
CA LEU A 61 -6.33 4.84 6.70
C LEU A 61 -6.60 6.34 6.54
N ALA A 62 -7.38 6.75 5.53
CA ALA A 62 -7.57 8.15 5.18
C ALA A 62 -8.10 9.01 6.32
N SER A 63 -9.06 8.49 7.10
CA SER A 63 -9.66 9.23 8.23
C SER A 63 -8.67 9.56 9.36
N ARG A 64 -7.52 8.88 9.40
CA ARG A 64 -6.48 9.07 10.41
C ARG A 64 -5.37 10.04 9.97
N ALA A 65 -5.24 10.27 8.64
CA ALA A 65 -4.20 11.09 8.05
C ALA A 65 -4.71 12.51 7.75
N LYS A 66 -3.80 13.48 7.75
CA LYS A 66 -4.09 14.83 7.30
C LYS A 66 -4.40 14.87 5.80
N LYS A 67 -3.68 14.08 5.03
CA LYS A 67 -3.85 13.91 3.58
C LYS A 67 -3.48 12.49 3.20
N THR A 68 -4.27 11.89 2.31
CA THR A 68 -3.97 10.58 1.74
C THR A 68 -3.94 10.68 0.22
N ILE A 69 -2.91 10.09 -0.38
CA ILE A 69 -2.70 10.07 -1.83
C ILE A 69 -2.51 8.62 -2.25
N GLY A 70 -3.25 8.18 -3.27
CA GLY A 70 -3.13 6.85 -3.86
C GLY A 70 -2.66 6.92 -5.31
N VAL A 71 -1.72 6.05 -5.69
CA VAL A 71 -1.18 5.96 -7.06
C VAL A 71 -1.34 4.54 -7.57
N GLU A 72 -2.01 4.39 -8.72
CA GLU A 72 -2.25 3.10 -9.36
C GLU A 72 -2.37 3.28 -10.88
N MET A 73 -1.82 2.34 -11.64
CA MET A 73 -1.83 2.41 -13.10
C MET A 73 -3.05 1.76 -13.76
N VAL A 74 -3.80 0.94 -13.03
CA VAL A 74 -4.96 0.23 -13.55
C VAL A 74 -6.21 1.08 -13.40
N ALA A 75 -6.70 1.66 -14.48
CA ALA A 75 -7.85 2.58 -14.49
C ALA A 75 -9.12 2.00 -13.83
N ASP A 76 -9.36 0.68 -13.98
CA ASP A 76 -10.50 0.01 -13.35
C ASP A 76 -10.36 -0.02 -11.83
N ALA A 77 -9.14 -0.27 -11.32
CA ALA A 77 -8.84 -0.24 -9.89
C ALA A 77 -9.00 1.17 -9.30
N ILE A 78 -8.51 2.20 -10.00
CA ILE A 78 -8.70 3.62 -9.59
C ILE A 78 -10.18 4.02 -9.55
N ARG A 79 -10.99 3.53 -10.49
CA ARG A 79 -12.45 3.78 -10.42
C ARG A 79 -13.07 3.17 -9.17
N ASP A 80 -12.71 1.93 -8.84
CA ASP A 80 -13.17 1.30 -7.63
C ASP A 80 -12.63 2.01 -6.39
N ALA A 81 -11.37 2.45 -6.37
CA ALA A 81 -10.78 3.21 -5.27
C ALA A 81 -11.55 4.50 -4.96
N ARG A 82 -11.94 5.26 -5.98
CA ARG A 82 -12.76 6.48 -5.79
C ARG A 82 -14.14 6.16 -5.22
N ILE A 83 -14.80 5.10 -5.73
CA ILE A 83 -16.09 4.66 -5.20
C ILE A 83 -15.92 4.17 -3.75
N ASN A 84 -14.83 3.46 -3.45
CA ASN A 84 -14.54 2.97 -2.10
C ASN A 84 -14.29 4.12 -1.12
N ALA A 85 -13.63 5.20 -1.54
CA ALA A 85 -13.50 6.40 -0.73
C ALA A 85 -14.88 7.04 -0.43
N GLU A 86 -15.74 7.17 -1.45
CA GLU A 86 -17.11 7.67 -1.28
C GLU A 86 -17.94 6.78 -0.34
N LEU A 87 -17.85 5.44 -0.47
CA LEU A 87 -18.58 4.48 0.37
C LEU A 87 -18.19 4.54 1.85
N ASN A 88 -17.00 5.06 2.15
CA ASN A 88 -16.46 5.18 3.51
C ASN A 88 -16.39 6.62 4.01
N ASP A 89 -16.98 7.58 3.28
CA ASP A 89 -16.99 9.00 3.64
C ASP A 89 -15.58 9.56 3.92
N VAL A 90 -14.58 9.19 3.11
CA VAL A 90 -13.19 9.65 3.24
C VAL A 90 -12.71 10.34 1.97
N GLU A 91 -11.76 11.27 2.14
CA GLU A 91 -11.11 11.97 1.03
C GLU A 91 -9.74 11.36 0.75
N VAL A 92 -9.53 10.92 -0.49
CA VAL A 92 -8.24 10.43 -1.01
C VAL A 92 -7.99 11.02 -2.38
N GLU A 93 -6.80 11.57 -2.60
CA GLU A 93 -6.36 12.06 -3.90
C GLU A 93 -5.81 10.90 -4.73
N PHE A 94 -6.53 10.43 -5.76
CA PHE A 94 -6.11 9.30 -6.58
C PHE A 94 -5.54 9.73 -7.93
N HIS A 95 -4.37 9.17 -8.28
CA HIS A 95 -3.68 9.35 -9.55
C HIS A 95 -3.66 8.06 -10.37
N ASP A 96 -4.23 8.13 -11.58
CA ASP A 96 -4.23 7.04 -12.57
C ASP A 96 -2.96 7.14 -13.43
N VAL A 97 -1.88 6.60 -12.91
CA VAL A 97 -0.55 6.70 -13.54
C VAL A 97 0.38 5.64 -12.95
N LYS A 98 1.41 5.24 -13.71
CA LYS A 98 2.44 4.34 -13.18
C LYS A 98 3.28 5.05 -12.12
N THR A 99 3.62 4.33 -11.06
CA THR A 99 4.44 4.84 -9.95
C THR A 99 5.75 5.48 -10.45
N GLU A 100 6.42 4.87 -11.42
CA GLU A 100 7.68 5.37 -11.99
C GLU A 100 7.52 6.53 -12.98
N GLU A 101 6.29 6.88 -13.36
CA GLU A 101 5.97 8.01 -14.25
C GLU A 101 5.44 9.22 -13.48
N PHE A 102 5.05 9.05 -12.21
CA PHE A 102 4.49 10.08 -11.36
C PHE A 102 5.57 10.74 -10.48
N ASP A 103 5.62 12.06 -10.48
CA ASP A 103 6.58 12.81 -9.65
C ASP A 103 6.07 12.99 -8.21
N TRP A 104 5.88 11.89 -7.51
CA TRP A 104 5.42 11.88 -6.12
C TRP A 104 6.46 12.37 -5.11
N LYS A 105 7.73 12.45 -5.49
CA LYS A 105 8.83 12.90 -4.63
C LYS A 105 8.64 14.33 -4.12
N THR A 106 7.92 15.14 -4.90
CA THR A 106 7.64 16.55 -4.55
C THR A 106 6.45 16.72 -3.60
N LEU A 107 5.72 15.64 -3.30
CA LEU A 107 4.51 15.69 -2.47
C LEU A 107 4.80 15.81 -0.97
N GLY A 108 6.04 15.56 -0.53
CA GLY A 108 6.42 15.64 0.88
C GLY A 108 5.70 14.63 1.75
N ALA A 109 5.56 13.37 1.26
CA ALA A 109 4.93 12.32 2.02
C ALA A 109 5.78 11.95 3.26
N ASP A 110 5.12 11.91 4.43
CA ASP A 110 5.74 11.51 5.69
C ASP A 110 5.87 9.99 5.78
N ILE A 111 4.83 9.29 5.32
CA ILE A 111 4.76 7.82 5.32
C ILE A 111 4.39 7.35 3.92
N VAL A 112 5.15 6.39 3.42
CA VAL A 112 4.90 5.76 2.12
C VAL A 112 4.58 4.29 2.33
N ILE A 113 3.40 3.84 1.88
CA ILE A 113 3.08 2.42 1.74
C ILE A 113 3.54 1.97 0.37
N LEU A 114 4.26 0.86 0.32
CA LEU A 114 4.69 0.17 -0.90
C LEU A 114 4.05 -1.22 -0.92
N ASP A 115 3.13 -1.46 -1.86
CA ASP A 115 2.55 -2.79 -2.10
C ASP A 115 2.74 -3.18 -3.57
N PRO A 116 4.00 -3.36 -4.02
CA PRO A 116 4.29 -3.61 -5.42
C PRO A 116 3.80 -4.99 -5.88
N PRO A 117 3.63 -5.19 -7.18
CA PRO A 117 3.25 -6.48 -7.75
C PRO A 117 4.29 -7.56 -7.43
N ARG A 118 3.92 -8.82 -7.65
CA ARG A 118 4.75 -9.99 -7.34
C ARG A 118 6.15 -9.98 -8.00
N SER A 119 6.33 -9.20 -9.06
CA SER A 119 7.63 -8.98 -9.72
C SER A 119 8.56 -8.06 -8.92
N GLY A 120 8.05 -7.37 -7.92
CA GLY A 120 8.73 -6.29 -7.21
C GLY A 120 8.55 -4.92 -7.89
N MET A 121 9.21 -3.90 -7.35
CA MET A 121 9.21 -2.56 -7.92
C MET A 121 9.99 -2.50 -9.24
N HIS A 122 9.58 -1.59 -10.12
CA HIS A 122 10.40 -1.18 -11.26
C HIS A 122 11.67 -0.48 -10.76
N ASP A 123 12.81 -0.68 -11.43
CA ASP A 123 14.12 -0.11 -11.00
C ASP A 123 14.06 1.41 -10.81
N LYS A 124 13.31 2.11 -11.69
CA LYS A 124 13.13 3.56 -11.56
C LYS A 124 12.30 3.91 -10.31
N ALA A 125 11.25 3.13 -9.98
CA ALA A 125 10.46 3.36 -8.78
C ALA A 125 11.31 3.15 -7.51
N LEU A 126 12.12 2.09 -7.46
CA LEU A 126 13.07 1.86 -6.35
C LEU A 126 14.06 3.03 -6.23
N LYS A 127 14.60 3.50 -7.35
CA LYS A 127 15.48 4.69 -7.36
C LYS A 127 14.74 5.93 -6.86
N ASP A 128 13.50 6.15 -7.27
CA ASP A 128 12.70 7.28 -6.82
C ASP A 128 12.43 7.22 -5.29
N VAL A 129 12.23 6.02 -4.73
CA VAL A 129 12.13 5.81 -3.27
C VAL A 129 13.43 6.18 -2.57
N MET A 130 14.58 5.76 -3.11
CA MET A 130 15.89 6.10 -2.57
C MET A 130 16.19 7.60 -2.64
N ASP A 131 15.83 8.24 -3.75
CA ASP A 131 16.07 9.69 -3.97
C ASP A 131 15.15 10.55 -3.08
N ALA A 132 13.87 10.16 -2.91
CA ALA A 132 12.91 10.87 -2.06
C ALA A 132 13.22 10.65 -0.57
N ALA A 133 13.68 9.47 -0.24
CA ALA A 133 14.04 9.04 1.11
C ALA A 133 13.01 9.47 2.18
N PRO A 134 11.72 9.06 2.08
CA PRO A 134 10.71 9.38 3.09
C PRO A 134 11.15 8.87 4.47
N GLU A 135 10.66 9.50 5.55
CA GLU A 135 11.03 9.10 6.92
C GLU A 135 10.64 7.67 7.25
N THR A 136 9.46 7.27 6.80
CA THR A 136 8.90 5.94 7.09
C THR A 136 8.38 5.29 5.81
N ILE A 137 8.75 4.03 5.63
CA ILE A 137 8.18 3.17 4.59
C ILE A 137 7.52 1.97 5.26
N ILE A 138 6.27 1.67 4.86
CA ILE A 138 5.61 0.42 5.16
C ILE A 138 5.63 -0.42 3.88
N TYR A 139 6.46 -1.43 3.86
CA TYR A 139 6.62 -2.30 2.70
C TYR A 139 5.77 -3.57 2.89
N VAL A 140 4.80 -3.79 2.00
CA VAL A 140 4.01 -5.01 1.90
C VAL A 140 4.54 -5.83 0.74
N SER A 141 4.80 -7.10 0.94
CA SER A 141 5.38 -7.96 -0.09
C SER A 141 4.80 -9.37 -0.08
N CYS A 142 4.20 -9.77 -1.19
CA CYS A 142 3.79 -11.16 -1.46
C CYS A 142 4.95 -12.05 -1.94
N ASN A 143 6.16 -11.51 -2.10
CA ASN A 143 7.34 -12.23 -2.58
C ASN A 143 8.59 -11.88 -1.79
N PRO A 144 8.93 -12.64 -0.73
CA PRO A 144 10.10 -12.37 0.11
C PRO A 144 11.44 -12.31 -0.64
N LYS A 145 11.54 -13.00 -1.80
CA LYS A 145 12.79 -12.94 -2.61
C LYS A 145 12.99 -11.58 -3.28
N ASN A 146 11.92 -10.99 -3.80
CA ASN A 146 11.99 -9.65 -4.39
C ASN A 146 12.19 -8.59 -3.31
N PHE A 147 11.49 -8.72 -2.18
CA PHE A 147 11.75 -7.88 -1.01
C PHE A 147 13.24 -7.91 -0.61
N ALA A 148 13.83 -9.10 -0.43
CA ALA A 148 15.24 -9.24 -0.07
C ALA A 148 16.18 -8.62 -1.12
N ARG A 149 15.86 -8.74 -2.42
CA ARG A 149 16.64 -8.10 -3.50
C ARG A 149 16.60 -6.57 -3.38
N GLU A 150 15.43 -6.00 -3.14
CA GLU A 150 15.25 -4.56 -3.05
C GLU A 150 15.80 -3.99 -1.75
N MET A 151 15.78 -4.78 -0.67
CA MET A 151 16.42 -4.42 0.60
C MET A 151 17.93 -4.19 0.47
N VAL A 152 18.63 -4.83 -0.50
CA VAL A 152 20.06 -4.56 -0.75
C VAL A 152 20.31 -3.07 -1.06
N GLU A 153 19.36 -2.41 -1.72
CA GLU A 153 19.44 -0.96 -1.97
C GLU A 153 18.89 -0.16 -0.80
N LEU A 154 17.70 -0.54 -0.29
CA LEU A 154 17.01 0.20 0.76
C LEU A 154 17.80 0.22 2.08
N GLU A 155 18.49 -0.85 2.45
CA GLU A 155 19.33 -0.92 3.67
C GLU A 155 20.49 0.08 3.68
N LYS A 156 20.80 0.72 2.56
CA LYS A 156 21.83 1.77 2.53
C LYS A 156 21.42 3.01 3.31
N ILE A 157 20.11 3.25 3.43
CA ILE A 157 19.54 4.44 4.08
C ILE A 157 18.42 4.14 5.09
N TYR A 158 17.93 2.89 5.15
CA TYR A 158 16.85 2.50 6.06
C TYR A 158 17.27 1.37 6.99
N ASP A 159 16.72 1.39 8.20
CA ASP A 159 16.71 0.25 9.12
C ASP A 159 15.33 -0.42 9.10
N VAL A 160 15.30 -1.75 9.05
CA VAL A 160 14.07 -2.52 9.28
C VAL A 160 13.85 -2.61 10.78
N VAL A 161 12.84 -1.90 11.28
CA VAL A 161 12.57 -1.84 12.73
C VAL A 161 11.49 -2.81 13.19
N GLU A 162 10.56 -3.15 12.31
CA GLU A 162 9.50 -4.13 12.56
C GLU A 162 9.25 -4.97 11.33
N MET A 163 8.83 -6.23 11.54
CA MET A 163 8.49 -7.15 10.46
C MET A 163 7.42 -8.13 10.94
N ARG A 164 6.39 -8.35 10.12
CA ARG A 164 5.31 -9.29 10.42
C ARG A 164 4.95 -10.10 9.19
N ALA A 165 4.91 -11.42 9.34
CA ALA A 165 4.43 -12.34 8.32
C ALA A 165 2.94 -12.63 8.55
N ILE A 166 2.14 -12.61 7.48
CA ILE A 166 0.70 -12.86 7.50
C ILE A 166 0.39 -13.98 6.53
N ASP A 167 -0.23 -15.05 7.05
CA ASP A 167 -0.68 -16.19 6.25
C ASP A 167 -2.00 -15.86 5.55
N MET A 168 -1.90 -15.29 4.35
CA MET A 168 -3.05 -14.97 3.51
C MET A 168 -3.61 -16.17 2.77
N PHE A 169 -2.79 -17.22 2.60
CA PHE A 169 -3.13 -18.40 1.79
C PHE A 169 -2.75 -19.68 2.53
N PRO A 170 -3.50 -20.07 3.60
CA PRO A 170 -3.21 -21.25 4.39
C PRO A 170 -3.04 -22.51 3.53
N HIS A 171 -2.11 -23.37 3.90
CA HIS A 171 -1.72 -24.57 3.16
C HIS A 171 -0.97 -24.33 1.84
N THR A 172 -0.51 -23.11 1.58
CA THR A 172 0.37 -22.77 0.46
C THR A 172 1.71 -22.21 0.98
N PRO A 173 2.76 -22.15 0.15
CA PRO A 173 4.03 -21.52 0.56
C PRO A 173 3.99 -19.99 0.46
N HIS A 174 2.83 -19.40 0.22
CA HIS A 174 2.68 -17.95 0.04
C HIS A 174 2.40 -17.27 1.38
N VAL A 175 3.18 -16.24 1.66
CA VAL A 175 3.03 -15.40 2.85
C VAL A 175 3.14 -13.94 2.43
N GLU A 176 2.33 -13.08 3.02
CA GLU A 176 2.51 -11.64 2.94
C GLU A 176 3.44 -11.17 4.06
N LEU A 177 4.39 -10.34 3.70
CA LEU A 177 5.35 -9.76 4.64
C LEU A 177 5.11 -8.26 4.74
N VAL A 178 4.78 -7.78 5.93
CA VAL A 178 4.72 -6.35 6.23
C VAL A 178 5.99 -5.96 6.96
N SER A 179 6.68 -4.95 6.48
CA SER A 179 7.92 -4.46 7.07
C SER A 179 7.87 -2.96 7.25
N LYS A 180 8.28 -2.48 8.42
CA LYS A 180 8.46 -1.06 8.71
C LYS A 180 9.93 -0.70 8.59
N LEU A 181 10.20 0.25 7.71
CA LEU A 181 11.53 0.78 7.50
C LEU A 181 11.56 2.24 7.95
N ILE A 182 12.58 2.60 8.72
CA ILE A 182 12.80 3.96 9.20
C ILE A 182 14.14 4.45 8.64
N LYS A 183 14.11 5.67 8.14
CA LYS A 183 15.31 6.35 7.64
C LYS A 183 16.32 6.57 8.78
N ARG A 184 17.59 6.29 8.52
CA ARG A 184 18.70 6.54 9.45
C ARG A 184 18.98 8.00 9.66
#